data_1974ebc6b1f070c51de107089d7186cd
#
_entry.id   1974ebc6b1f070c51de107089d7186cd
#
_cell.length_a   1.000
_cell.length_b   1.000
_cell.length_c   1.000
_cell.angle_alpha   90.00
_cell.angle_beta   90.00
_cell.angle_gamma   90.00
#
_symmetry.space_group_name_H-M   'P 1'
#
loop_
_entity.id
_entity.type
_entity.pdbx_description
1 polymer ?
#
loop_
_entity_poly.entity_id
_entity_poly.type
_entity_poly.pdbx_seq_one_letter_code
_entity_poly.pdbx_strand_id
1 'polypeptide(L)'
;MGKSKLEYIWLDGYFPTQNMRSKTKVEENFSGKLEDCPIWSFDGSSTRQAEGGSSDCLLKPVAIYPDPARRDGYLVMTEVLNADGTPHVSNGRATIDDEDDDFWFGFEQEYFIMDRKTQLPLGFPVGGYPAPQGMYYCSVGGRNTHGRALVEEHADLCIDAGLNFEGINQEVASGQWEFQLFAKGAKKAGDEIWIARYLLDRLTEKYGWYIEYHPKPL
;
A
#
# COMPACT_ATOMS: atom_id res chain seq x y z
N MET A 1 -22.58 -20.64 -8.54
CA MET A 1 -22.40 -19.19 -8.69
C MET A 1 -21.45 -18.74 -7.60
N GLY A 2 -20.26 -18.28 -7.98
CA GLY A 2 -19.25 -17.80 -7.05
C GLY A 2 -19.41 -16.30 -6.81
N LYS A 3 -19.10 -15.85 -5.56
CA LYS A 3 -19.00 -14.43 -5.23
C LYS A 3 -17.54 -14.08 -5.02
N SER A 4 -17.09 -13.00 -5.65
CA SER A 4 -15.73 -12.45 -5.50
C SER A 4 -15.77 -11.14 -4.72
N LYS A 5 -14.70 -10.88 -3.97
CA LYS A 5 -14.51 -9.64 -3.22
C LYS A 5 -13.52 -8.78 -3.99
N LEU A 6 -13.93 -7.63 -4.44
CA LEU A 6 -13.09 -6.65 -5.11
C LEU A 6 -12.79 -5.52 -4.12
N GLU A 7 -11.57 -5.45 -3.66
CA GLU A 7 -11.09 -4.39 -2.77
C GLU A 7 -10.61 -3.21 -3.59
N TYR A 8 -11.42 -2.18 -3.66
CA TYR A 8 -11.11 -0.93 -4.35
C TYR A 8 -10.21 -0.08 -3.45
N ILE A 9 -9.02 0.23 -3.92
CA ILE A 9 -7.99 0.98 -3.21
C ILE A 9 -7.75 2.30 -3.93
N TRP A 10 -7.76 3.42 -3.19
CA TRP A 10 -7.48 4.75 -3.74
C TRP A 10 -6.73 5.64 -2.76
N LEU A 11 -6.22 6.75 -3.26
CA LEU A 11 -5.58 7.79 -2.47
C LEU A 11 -6.55 8.94 -2.24
N ASP A 12 -6.64 9.43 -1.00
CA ASP A 12 -7.55 10.50 -0.62
C ASP A 12 -7.04 11.90 -1.02
N GLY A 13 -7.77 12.96 -0.63
CA GLY A 13 -7.44 14.35 -0.94
C GLY A 13 -6.71 15.09 0.19
N TYR A 14 -6.15 14.40 1.16
CA TYR A 14 -5.39 15.03 2.22
C TYR A 14 -4.05 15.55 1.71
N PHE A 15 -3.63 16.70 2.22
CA PHE A 15 -2.37 17.37 1.86
C PHE A 15 -1.54 17.61 3.13
N PRO A 16 -0.20 17.51 3.11
CA PRO A 16 0.67 17.26 1.95
C PRO A 16 0.79 15.77 1.57
N THR A 17 0.34 14.87 2.40
CA THR A 17 0.43 13.41 2.19
C THR A 17 -0.96 12.80 2.09
N GLN A 18 -1.22 12.11 1.00
CA GLN A 18 -2.44 11.35 0.80
C GLN A 18 -2.41 10.07 1.62
N ASN A 19 -3.58 9.66 2.13
CA ASN A 19 -3.73 8.37 2.80
C ASN A 19 -4.40 7.37 1.86
N MET A 20 -4.06 6.11 2.01
CA MET A 20 -4.80 5.03 1.35
C MET A 20 -6.17 4.86 1.98
N ARG A 21 -7.13 4.62 1.11
CA ARG A 21 -8.51 4.25 1.46
C ARG A 21 -8.86 2.98 0.73
N SER A 22 -9.75 2.20 1.31
CA SER A 22 -10.29 1.04 0.62
C SER A 22 -11.72 0.74 0.98
N LYS A 23 -12.41 0.04 0.09
CA LYS A 23 -13.73 -0.54 0.33
C LYS A 23 -13.95 -1.77 -0.53
N THR A 24 -14.67 -2.74 0.00
CA THR A 24 -14.91 -4.02 -0.67
C THR A 24 -16.25 -4.02 -1.41
N LYS A 25 -16.23 -4.33 -2.70
CA LYS A 25 -17.40 -4.67 -3.49
C LYS A 25 -17.52 -6.19 -3.62
N VAL A 26 -18.73 -6.71 -3.60
CA VAL A 26 -18.99 -8.13 -3.87
C VAL A 26 -19.65 -8.25 -5.24
N GLU A 27 -19.00 -9.02 -6.13
CA GLU A 27 -19.49 -9.28 -7.48
C GLU A 27 -19.80 -10.77 -7.68
N GLU A 28 -20.86 -11.06 -8.41
CA GLU A 28 -21.25 -12.44 -8.77
C GLU A 28 -20.63 -12.83 -10.11
N ASN A 29 -20.07 -14.04 -10.16
CA ASN A 29 -19.48 -14.62 -11.39
C ASN A 29 -18.41 -13.72 -12.03
N PHE A 30 -17.62 -13.01 -11.19
CA PHE A 30 -16.55 -12.13 -11.67
C PHE A 30 -15.49 -12.91 -12.42
N SER A 31 -15.04 -12.38 -13.56
CA SER A 31 -14.09 -13.06 -14.47
C SER A 31 -12.64 -13.05 -13.99
N GLY A 32 -12.30 -12.18 -13.06
CA GLY A 32 -10.92 -11.90 -12.65
C GLY A 32 -10.18 -10.89 -13.55
N LYS A 33 -10.87 -10.23 -14.47
CA LYS A 33 -10.26 -9.32 -15.43
C LYS A 33 -10.55 -7.86 -15.10
N LEU A 34 -9.60 -6.98 -15.41
CA LEU A 34 -9.71 -5.55 -15.15
C LEU A 34 -10.89 -4.90 -15.89
N GLU A 35 -11.11 -5.30 -17.15
CA GLU A 35 -12.19 -4.76 -17.97
C GLU A 35 -13.59 -5.04 -17.44
N ASP A 36 -13.74 -6.06 -16.59
CA ASP A 36 -15.01 -6.42 -15.96
C ASP A 36 -15.17 -5.82 -14.55
N CYS A 37 -14.17 -5.06 -14.06
CA CYS A 37 -14.30 -4.32 -12.82
C CYS A 37 -15.23 -3.11 -13.01
N PRO A 38 -16.37 -3.01 -12.30
CA PRO A 38 -17.26 -1.88 -12.46
C PRO A 38 -16.67 -0.59 -11.87
N ILE A 39 -16.94 0.56 -12.51
CA ILE A 39 -16.71 1.86 -11.87
C ILE A 39 -17.64 1.94 -10.65
N TRP A 40 -17.10 2.46 -9.52
CA TRP A 40 -17.88 2.58 -8.31
C TRP A 40 -17.79 3.99 -7.73
N SER A 41 -18.84 4.46 -7.08
CA SER A 41 -18.88 5.78 -6.44
C SER A 41 -18.51 5.69 -4.96
N PHE A 42 -18.06 6.82 -4.40
CA PHE A 42 -17.85 7.01 -2.98
C PHE A 42 -18.13 8.45 -2.57
N ASP A 43 -18.33 8.68 -1.26
CA ASP A 43 -18.50 10.01 -0.69
C ASP A 43 -17.14 10.72 -0.54
N GLY A 44 -16.83 11.58 -1.50
CA GLY A 44 -15.59 12.36 -1.52
C GLY A 44 -15.50 13.38 -0.38
N SER A 45 -16.61 13.78 0.25
CA SER A 45 -16.58 14.72 1.38
C SER A 45 -15.88 14.11 2.60
N SER A 46 -15.98 12.80 2.77
CA SER A 46 -15.32 12.06 3.85
C SER A 46 -13.81 11.87 3.64
N THR A 47 -13.30 12.18 2.45
CA THR A 47 -11.90 11.99 2.05
C THR A 47 -11.21 13.27 1.57
N ARG A 48 -11.82 14.43 1.78
CA ARG A 48 -11.37 15.75 1.30
C ARG A 48 -11.24 15.84 -0.23
N GLN A 49 -12.13 15.14 -0.95
CA GLN A 49 -12.15 15.10 -2.42
C GLN A 49 -13.41 15.73 -3.01
N ALA A 50 -14.40 16.11 -2.19
CA ALA A 50 -15.59 16.83 -2.62
C ALA A 50 -16.17 17.67 -1.47
N GLU A 51 -17.08 18.57 -1.81
CA GLU A 51 -17.88 19.32 -0.84
C GLU A 51 -19.20 18.58 -0.53
N GLY A 52 -19.73 18.76 0.70
CA GLY A 52 -20.89 18.01 1.19
C GLY A 52 -22.18 18.16 0.36
N GLY A 53 -22.30 19.23 -0.41
CA GLY A 53 -23.48 19.47 -1.29
C GLY A 53 -23.41 18.75 -2.64
N SER A 54 -22.25 18.25 -3.06
CA SER A 54 -22.02 17.47 -4.30
C SER A 54 -20.84 16.52 -4.05
N SER A 55 -21.12 15.46 -3.29
CA SER A 55 -20.06 14.66 -2.67
C SER A 55 -19.64 13.43 -3.46
N ASP A 56 -20.32 13.08 -4.55
CA ASP A 56 -20.01 11.89 -5.32
C ASP A 56 -18.70 12.03 -6.12
N CYS A 57 -17.76 11.13 -5.84
CA CYS A 57 -16.59 10.86 -6.67
C CYS A 57 -16.64 9.44 -7.20
N LEU A 58 -15.89 9.15 -8.26
CA LEU A 58 -15.85 7.85 -8.91
C LEU A 58 -14.47 7.20 -8.69
N LEU A 59 -14.49 5.88 -8.50
CA LEU A 59 -13.33 5.00 -8.50
C LEU A 59 -13.29 4.25 -9.83
N LYS A 60 -12.33 4.57 -10.68
CA LYS A 60 -12.09 3.90 -11.95
C LYS A 60 -11.00 2.86 -11.78
N PRO A 61 -11.27 1.56 -11.95
CA PRO A 61 -10.26 0.52 -11.92
C PRO A 61 -9.15 0.75 -12.94
N VAL A 62 -7.88 0.62 -12.53
CA VAL A 62 -6.70 0.82 -13.39
C VAL A 62 -5.72 -0.34 -13.35
N ALA A 63 -5.72 -1.13 -12.27
CA ALA A 63 -4.97 -2.38 -12.16
C ALA A 63 -5.70 -3.36 -11.25
N ILE A 64 -5.48 -4.67 -11.46
CA ILE A 64 -6.07 -5.74 -10.66
C ILE A 64 -5.02 -6.78 -10.34
N TYR A 65 -5.06 -7.28 -9.10
CA TYR A 65 -4.16 -8.32 -8.58
C TYR A 65 -4.98 -9.33 -7.78
N PRO A 66 -4.58 -10.61 -7.72
CA PRO A 66 -5.12 -11.54 -6.74
C PRO A 66 -4.95 -10.99 -5.32
N ASP A 67 -5.91 -11.23 -4.43
CA ASP A 67 -5.77 -10.94 -3.01
C ASP A 67 -5.40 -12.21 -2.26
N PRO A 68 -4.14 -12.44 -1.92
CA PRO A 68 -3.71 -13.66 -1.27
C PRO A 68 -4.20 -13.79 0.17
N ALA A 69 -4.58 -12.68 0.80
CA ALA A 69 -5.09 -12.67 2.17
C ALA A 69 -6.57 -13.07 2.27
N ARG A 70 -7.31 -13.10 1.16
CA ARG A 70 -8.76 -13.36 1.19
C ARG A 70 -9.19 -14.29 0.07
N ARG A 71 -9.91 -15.33 0.46
CA ARG A 71 -10.50 -16.27 -0.50
C ARG A 71 -11.41 -15.54 -1.51
N ASP A 72 -11.27 -15.88 -2.79
CA ASP A 72 -12.01 -15.30 -3.92
C ASP A 72 -11.92 -13.74 -3.92
N GLY A 73 -10.74 -13.21 -3.55
CA GLY A 73 -10.46 -11.78 -3.43
C GLY A 73 -9.58 -11.25 -4.55
N TYR A 74 -9.78 -9.98 -4.87
CA TYR A 74 -8.95 -9.21 -5.79
C TYR A 74 -8.67 -7.83 -5.20
N LEU A 75 -7.43 -7.36 -5.34
CA LEU A 75 -7.01 -6.00 -5.06
C LEU A 75 -7.16 -5.17 -6.34
N VAL A 76 -7.96 -4.13 -6.29
CA VAL A 76 -8.27 -3.28 -7.45
C VAL A 76 -7.75 -1.89 -7.18
N MET A 77 -6.60 -1.55 -7.78
CA MET A 77 -6.10 -0.18 -7.74
C MET A 77 -6.98 0.72 -8.58
N THR A 78 -7.31 1.89 -8.05
CA THR A 78 -8.24 2.80 -8.72
C THR A 78 -7.71 4.23 -8.75
N GLU A 79 -8.07 4.96 -9.79
CA GLU A 79 -7.91 6.40 -9.85
C GLU A 79 -9.24 7.11 -9.54
N VAL A 80 -9.13 8.30 -8.93
CA VAL A 80 -10.30 9.10 -8.55
C VAL A 80 -10.70 10.03 -9.67
N LEU A 81 -11.99 10.00 -10.02
CA LEU A 81 -12.60 10.91 -10.98
C LEU A 81 -13.67 11.75 -10.30
N ASN A 82 -13.93 12.94 -10.86
CA ASN A 82 -15.12 13.72 -10.57
C ASN A 82 -16.38 12.99 -11.03
N ALA A 83 -17.56 13.43 -10.59
CA ALA A 83 -18.83 12.84 -10.98
C ALA A 83 -19.09 12.88 -12.49
N ASP A 84 -18.50 13.83 -13.20
CA ASP A 84 -18.58 13.96 -14.66
C ASP A 84 -17.58 13.07 -15.43
N GLY A 85 -16.77 12.27 -14.71
CA GLY A 85 -15.77 11.37 -15.28
C GLY A 85 -14.41 12.01 -15.60
N THR A 86 -14.22 13.28 -15.34
CA THR A 86 -12.90 13.94 -15.48
C THR A 86 -11.97 13.57 -14.33
N PRO A 87 -10.63 13.53 -14.52
CA PRO A 87 -9.72 13.27 -13.43
C PRO A 87 -9.90 14.26 -12.28
N HIS A 88 -9.99 13.74 -11.05
CA HIS A 88 -10.05 14.59 -9.86
C HIS A 88 -8.68 15.26 -9.62
N VAL A 89 -8.66 16.48 -9.05
CA VAL A 89 -7.43 17.24 -8.78
C VAL A 89 -6.42 16.49 -7.90
N SER A 90 -6.88 15.58 -7.05
CA SER A 90 -6.01 14.72 -6.23
C SER A 90 -5.48 13.47 -6.96
N ASN A 91 -5.89 13.25 -8.21
CA ASN A 91 -5.49 12.09 -9.00
C ASN A 91 -4.11 12.31 -9.63
N GLY A 92 -3.04 12.07 -8.87
CA GLY A 92 -1.66 12.19 -9.36
C GLY A 92 -1.35 11.19 -10.49
N ARG A 93 -2.00 10.01 -10.50
CA ARG A 93 -1.78 9.01 -11.54
C ARG A 93 -2.15 9.52 -12.94
N ALA A 94 -3.19 10.34 -13.05
CA ALA A 94 -3.61 10.92 -14.33
C ALA A 94 -2.61 11.94 -14.92
N THR A 95 -1.64 12.40 -14.13
CA THR A 95 -0.57 13.30 -14.60
C THR A 95 0.66 12.57 -15.13
N ILE A 96 0.73 11.24 -14.98
CA ILE A 96 1.84 10.42 -15.48
C ILE A 96 1.64 10.19 -16.98
N ASP A 97 2.67 10.49 -17.77
CA ASP A 97 2.68 10.24 -19.20
C ASP A 97 2.86 8.73 -19.49
N ASP A 98 2.20 8.23 -20.54
CA ASP A 98 2.35 6.86 -21.01
C ASP A 98 3.63 6.66 -21.84
N GLU A 99 4.34 7.73 -22.22
CA GLU A 99 5.62 7.66 -22.94
C GLU A 99 6.73 6.98 -22.11
N ASP A 100 6.56 6.89 -20.78
CA ASP A 100 7.51 6.26 -19.87
C ASP A 100 7.35 4.72 -19.73
N ASP A 101 6.51 4.09 -20.53
CA ASP A 101 6.21 2.64 -20.42
C ASP A 101 7.43 1.74 -20.69
N ASP A 102 8.46 2.26 -21.38
CA ASP A 102 9.69 1.50 -21.67
C ASP A 102 10.77 1.60 -20.60
N PHE A 103 10.65 2.52 -19.65
CA PHE A 103 11.60 2.69 -18.56
C PHE A 103 11.32 1.72 -17.40
N TRP A 104 12.39 1.33 -16.71
CA TRP A 104 12.32 0.60 -15.46
C TRP A 104 12.34 1.57 -14.29
N PHE A 105 11.42 1.36 -13.35
CA PHE A 105 11.33 2.11 -12.10
C PHE A 105 11.54 1.15 -10.94
N GLY A 106 12.47 1.50 -10.05
CA GLY A 106 12.77 0.74 -8.84
C GLY A 106 12.45 1.57 -7.61
N PHE A 107 11.88 0.91 -6.60
CA PHE A 107 11.64 1.49 -5.29
C PHE A 107 12.37 0.66 -4.24
N GLU A 108 13.12 1.35 -3.39
CA GLU A 108 13.64 0.84 -2.13
C GLU A 108 12.78 1.48 -1.04
N GLN A 109 11.69 0.80 -0.66
CA GLN A 109 10.76 1.34 0.32
C GLN A 109 11.22 1.01 1.73
N GLU A 110 11.83 1.98 2.37
CA GLU A 110 12.12 1.93 3.80
C GLU A 110 10.88 2.28 4.62
N TYR A 111 10.79 1.67 5.80
CA TYR A 111 9.71 1.94 6.76
C TYR A 111 10.11 1.48 8.16
N PHE A 112 9.47 2.07 9.16
CA PHE A 112 9.55 1.60 10.54
C PHE A 112 8.30 0.84 10.93
N ILE A 113 8.49 -0.28 11.63
CA ILE A 113 7.38 -0.99 12.28
C ILE A 113 7.24 -0.38 13.68
N MET A 114 6.10 0.26 13.92
CA MET A 114 5.80 0.99 15.15
C MET A 114 4.87 0.18 16.05
N ASP A 115 5.19 0.12 17.33
CA ASP A 115 4.30 -0.49 18.33
C ASP A 115 3.19 0.50 18.72
N ARG A 116 1.93 0.08 18.61
CA ARG A 116 0.77 0.94 18.91
C ARG A 116 0.64 1.35 20.37
N LYS A 117 1.21 0.59 21.31
CA LYS A 117 1.15 0.89 22.73
C LYS A 117 2.21 1.90 23.17
N THR A 118 3.42 1.69 22.70
CA THR A 118 4.57 2.55 23.07
C THR A 118 4.74 3.74 22.15
N GLN A 119 4.19 3.70 20.94
CA GLN A 119 4.40 4.67 19.87
C GLN A 119 5.89 4.81 19.47
N LEU A 120 6.67 3.74 19.66
CA LEU A 120 8.08 3.66 19.32
C LEU A 120 8.32 2.56 18.28
N PRO A 121 9.39 2.66 17.48
CA PRO A 121 9.80 1.56 16.62
C PRO A 121 10.07 0.29 17.43
N LEU A 122 9.81 -0.87 16.83
CA LEU A 122 10.07 -2.15 17.46
C LEU A 122 11.55 -2.25 17.90
N GLY A 123 11.77 -2.74 19.11
CA GLY A 123 13.10 -2.88 19.70
C GLY A 123 13.66 -1.61 20.33
N PHE A 124 12.97 -0.48 20.26
CA PHE A 124 13.36 0.69 21.03
C PHE A 124 12.99 0.50 22.50
N PRO A 125 13.93 0.81 23.42
CA PRO A 125 13.65 0.71 24.85
C PRO A 125 12.70 1.81 25.32
N VAL A 126 11.72 1.45 26.14
CA VAL A 126 10.84 2.45 26.76
C VAL A 126 11.66 3.26 27.79
N GLY A 127 11.69 4.58 27.61
CA GLY A 127 12.40 5.50 28.52
C GLY A 127 13.92 5.50 28.35
N GLY A 128 14.44 5.02 27.23
CA GLY A 128 15.86 5.01 26.91
C GLY A 128 16.12 5.26 25.43
N TYR A 129 17.36 5.02 25.02
CA TYR A 129 17.81 5.15 23.63
C TYR A 129 18.14 3.76 23.05
N PRO A 130 17.87 3.52 21.77
CA PRO A 130 18.33 2.30 21.11
C PRO A 130 19.86 2.29 21.00
N ALA A 131 20.44 1.13 20.65
CA ALA A 131 21.83 1.07 20.27
C ALA A 131 22.09 1.94 19.01
N PRO A 132 23.34 2.38 18.78
CA PRO A 132 23.70 3.13 17.58
C PRO A 132 23.26 2.41 16.30
N GLN A 133 22.94 3.17 15.27
CA GLN A 133 22.62 2.64 13.94
C GLN A 133 23.74 1.76 13.38
N GLY A 134 23.38 0.84 12.49
CA GLY A 134 24.30 -0.08 11.82
C GLY A 134 24.34 -1.47 12.42
N MET A 135 24.09 -1.65 13.72
CA MET A 135 24.02 -2.97 14.35
C MET A 135 22.85 -3.83 13.85
N TYR A 136 21.84 -3.19 13.30
CA TYR A 136 20.58 -3.80 12.86
C TYR A 136 20.59 -4.16 11.39
N TYR A 137 21.46 -3.51 10.60
CA TYR A 137 21.52 -3.70 9.14
C TYR A 137 21.79 -5.17 8.78
N CYS A 138 20.85 -5.76 8.05
CA CYS A 138 20.88 -7.16 7.63
C CYS A 138 21.13 -8.15 8.78
N SER A 139 20.71 -7.80 10.00
CA SER A 139 21.03 -8.60 11.18
C SER A 139 20.24 -9.91 11.23
N VAL A 140 20.78 -10.86 11.98
CA VAL A 140 20.20 -12.18 12.21
C VAL A 140 20.09 -12.45 13.71
N GLY A 141 19.00 -13.07 14.11
CA GLY A 141 18.75 -13.47 15.48
C GLY A 141 18.01 -12.44 16.33
N GLY A 142 17.29 -12.93 17.34
CA GLY A 142 16.31 -12.18 18.11
C GLY A 142 16.85 -11.03 18.97
N ARG A 143 18.17 -10.84 19.04
CA ARG A 143 18.75 -9.72 19.77
C ARG A 143 18.61 -8.39 19.02
N ASN A 144 18.79 -8.41 17.70
CA ASN A 144 18.84 -7.20 16.86
C ASN A 144 17.77 -7.18 15.77
N THR A 145 17.07 -8.30 15.56
CA THR A 145 16.05 -8.41 14.52
C THR A 145 14.66 -8.30 15.13
N HIS A 146 13.91 -7.27 14.75
CA HIS A 146 12.59 -6.98 15.26
C HIS A 146 11.58 -6.90 14.11
N GLY A 147 10.47 -7.66 14.19
CA GLY A 147 9.38 -7.61 13.21
C GLY A 147 9.50 -8.55 12.01
N ARG A 148 10.52 -9.43 11.94
CA ARG A 148 10.77 -10.34 10.81
C ARG A 148 9.53 -11.13 10.37
N ALA A 149 8.74 -11.65 11.29
CA ALA A 149 7.56 -12.45 10.94
C ALA A 149 6.54 -11.66 10.10
N LEU A 150 6.31 -10.38 10.42
CA LEU A 150 5.46 -9.50 9.61
C LEU A 150 6.07 -9.26 8.23
N VAL A 151 7.38 -9.00 8.18
CA VAL A 151 8.09 -8.65 6.93
C VAL A 151 8.13 -9.83 5.96
N GLU A 152 8.40 -11.04 6.45
CA GLU A 152 8.38 -12.26 5.63
C GLU A 152 6.96 -12.59 5.15
N GLU A 153 5.95 -12.46 6.01
CA GLU A 153 4.56 -12.64 5.60
C GLU A 153 4.12 -11.58 4.55
N HIS A 154 4.59 -10.34 4.70
CA HIS A 154 4.35 -9.30 3.68
C HIS A 154 4.99 -9.66 2.34
N ALA A 155 6.24 -10.15 2.34
CA ALA A 155 6.92 -10.58 1.13
C ALA A 155 6.15 -11.71 0.44
N ASP A 156 5.69 -12.73 1.19
CA ASP A 156 4.88 -13.82 0.65
C ASP A 156 3.58 -13.30 0.01
N LEU A 157 2.87 -12.39 0.68
CA LEU A 157 1.66 -11.78 0.14
C LEU A 157 1.93 -10.99 -1.15
N CYS A 158 3.03 -10.24 -1.23
CA CYS A 158 3.38 -9.48 -2.43
C CYS A 158 3.71 -10.41 -3.61
N ILE A 159 4.45 -11.49 -3.35
CA ILE A 159 4.79 -12.51 -4.36
C ILE A 159 3.53 -13.23 -4.84
N ASP A 160 2.66 -13.65 -3.92
CA ASP A 160 1.41 -14.35 -4.24
C ASP A 160 0.40 -13.44 -4.98
N ALA A 161 0.45 -12.13 -4.72
CA ALA A 161 -0.31 -11.14 -5.49
C ALA A 161 0.26 -10.91 -6.91
N GLY A 162 1.44 -11.45 -7.22
CA GLY A 162 2.09 -11.31 -8.53
C GLY A 162 2.76 -9.95 -8.75
N LEU A 163 3.13 -9.24 -7.69
CA LEU A 163 3.91 -8.00 -7.78
C LEU A 163 5.35 -8.29 -8.21
N ASN A 164 6.00 -7.34 -8.87
CA ASN A 164 7.43 -7.42 -9.19
C ASN A 164 8.29 -7.12 -7.94
N PHE A 165 8.13 -7.97 -6.93
CA PHE A 165 8.78 -7.87 -5.65
C PHE A 165 10.16 -8.55 -5.71
N GLU A 166 11.23 -7.83 -5.33
CA GLU A 166 12.61 -8.28 -5.53
C GLU A 166 13.31 -8.72 -4.24
N GLY A 167 12.97 -8.12 -3.10
CA GLY A 167 13.64 -8.48 -1.87
C GLY A 167 13.21 -7.68 -0.65
N ILE A 168 13.80 -8.09 0.48
CA ILE A 168 13.63 -7.45 1.79
C ILE A 168 14.98 -7.42 2.52
N ASN A 169 15.21 -6.41 3.30
CA ASN A 169 16.31 -6.38 4.28
C ASN A 169 15.94 -5.54 5.50
N GLN A 170 16.55 -5.86 6.61
CA GLN A 170 16.51 -4.99 7.77
C GLN A 170 17.46 -3.83 7.57
N GLU A 171 16.98 -2.63 7.91
CA GLU A 171 17.72 -1.39 7.78
C GLU A 171 18.53 -1.03 9.03
N VAL A 172 19.21 0.14 8.98
CA VAL A 172 20.25 0.54 9.94
C VAL A 172 19.73 0.80 11.35
N ALA A 173 18.43 1.13 11.51
CA ALA A 173 17.82 1.38 12.80
C ALA A 173 17.00 0.18 13.29
N SER A 174 16.83 0.06 14.61
CA SER A 174 15.95 -0.95 15.18
C SER A 174 14.51 -0.81 14.69
N GLY A 175 13.88 -1.90 14.24
CA GLY A 175 12.54 -1.89 13.72
C GLY A 175 12.36 -1.25 12.33
N GLN A 176 13.47 -0.83 11.71
CA GLN A 176 13.47 -0.32 10.34
C GLN A 176 13.72 -1.47 9.37
N TRP A 177 12.93 -1.51 8.32
CA TRP A 177 12.97 -2.50 7.25
C TRP A 177 12.81 -1.84 5.90
N GLU A 178 13.19 -2.57 4.87
CA GLU A 178 13.06 -2.17 3.48
C GLU A 178 12.51 -3.33 2.66
N PHE A 179 11.71 -3.00 1.66
CA PHE A 179 11.42 -3.92 0.56
C PHE A 179 11.74 -3.27 -0.78
N GLN A 180 12.16 -4.08 -1.76
CA GLN A 180 12.47 -3.64 -3.11
C GLN A 180 11.40 -4.12 -4.08
N LEU A 181 10.99 -3.21 -4.97
CA LEU A 181 10.01 -3.46 -6.02
C LEU A 181 10.47 -2.79 -7.31
N PHE A 182 10.49 -3.53 -8.41
CA PHE A 182 10.85 -3.05 -9.73
C PHE A 182 9.73 -3.31 -10.71
N ALA A 183 9.37 -2.31 -11.51
CA ALA A 183 8.40 -2.52 -12.58
C ALA A 183 8.76 -1.72 -13.83
N LYS A 184 8.44 -2.24 -14.99
CA LYS A 184 8.55 -1.54 -16.26
C LYS A 184 7.28 -0.71 -16.47
N GLY A 185 7.45 0.60 -16.74
CA GLY A 185 6.35 1.57 -16.88
C GLY A 185 6.02 2.31 -15.59
N ALA A 186 5.92 3.63 -15.68
CA ALA A 186 5.71 4.53 -14.53
C ALA A 186 4.38 4.26 -13.81
N LYS A 187 3.29 4.12 -14.56
CA LYS A 187 1.96 3.83 -13.98
C LYS A 187 1.93 2.48 -13.28
N LYS A 188 2.50 1.44 -13.92
CA LYS A 188 2.57 0.10 -13.34
C LYS A 188 3.38 0.10 -12.05
N ALA A 189 4.55 0.73 -12.06
CA ALA A 189 5.40 0.82 -10.87
C ALA A 189 4.69 1.55 -9.72
N GLY A 190 4.01 2.66 -10.03
CA GLY A 190 3.19 3.40 -9.07
C GLY A 190 2.01 2.59 -8.51
N ASP A 191 1.32 1.84 -9.36
CA ASP A 191 0.21 0.97 -8.91
C ASP A 191 0.73 -0.14 -7.99
N GLU A 192 1.83 -0.80 -8.35
CA GLU A 192 2.38 -1.92 -7.57
C GLU A 192 2.94 -1.49 -6.21
N ILE A 193 3.61 -0.32 -6.12
CA ILE A 193 4.10 0.16 -4.81
C ILE A 193 2.94 0.46 -3.85
N TRP A 194 1.81 0.98 -4.34
CA TRP A 194 0.64 1.22 -3.50
C TRP A 194 -0.06 -0.07 -3.09
N ILE A 195 -0.10 -1.09 -3.94
CA ILE A 195 -0.61 -2.42 -3.57
C ILE A 195 0.30 -3.07 -2.51
N ALA A 196 1.63 -2.98 -2.66
CA ALA A 196 2.56 -3.49 -1.65
C ALA A 196 2.39 -2.78 -0.30
N ARG A 197 2.25 -1.45 -0.29
CA ARG A 197 1.93 -0.67 0.93
C ARG A 197 0.59 -1.09 1.53
N TYR A 198 -0.43 -1.28 0.70
CA TYR A 198 -1.75 -1.73 1.17
C TYR A 198 -1.66 -3.08 1.90
N LEU A 199 -0.97 -4.06 1.31
CA LEU A 199 -0.77 -5.38 1.93
C LEU A 199 -0.02 -5.27 3.26
N LEU A 200 1.01 -4.42 3.31
CA LEU A 200 1.79 -4.19 4.53
C LEU A 200 0.94 -3.55 5.64
N ASP A 201 0.23 -2.47 5.34
CA ASP A 201 -0.62 -1.77 6.31
C ASP A 201 -1.74 -2.68 6.83
N ARG A 202 -2.42 -3.40 5.93
CA ARG A 202 -3.47 -4.39 6.30
C ARG A 202 -2.92 -5.48 7.21
N LEU A 203 -1.71 -5.96 6.92
CA LEU A 203 -1.09 -7.02 7.71
C LEU A 203 -0.81 -6.57 9.15
N THR A 204 -0.45 -5.29 9.36
CA THR A 204 -0.18 -4.76 10.70
C THR A 204 -1.38 -4.82 11.64
N GLU A 205 -2.61 -4.83 11.12
CA GLU A 205 -3.83 -4.85 11.92
C GLU A 205 -3.86 -6.07 12.86
N LYS A 206 -3.39 -7.24 12.40
CA LYS A 206 -3.35 -8.46 13.23
C LYS A 206 -2.20 -8.49 14.23
N TYR A 207 -1.12 -7.73 13.99
CA TYR A 207 0.05 -7.67 14.87
C TYR A 207 -0.09 -6.63 15.99
N GLY A 208 -1.05 -5.72 15.89
CA GLY A 208 -1.18 -4.59 16.82
C GLY A 208 -0.09 -3.54 16.63
N TRP A 209 0.48 -3.48 15.44
CA TRP A 209 1.50 -2.52 15.00
C TRP A 209 0.94 -1.56 13.96
N TYR A 210 1.76 -0.60 13.50
CA TYR A 210 1.50 0.25 12.33
C TYR A 210 2.80 0.58 11.62
N ILE A 211 2.72 1.04 10.39
CA ILE A 211 3.87 1.41 9.58
C ILE A 211 4.04 2.92 9.59
N GLU A 212 5.28 3.36 9.76
CA GLU A 212 5.70 4.75 9.60
C GLU A 212 6.66 4.82 8.40
N TYR A 213 6.22 5.52 7.36
CA TYR A 213 7.00 5.68 6.13
C TYR A 213 7.91 6.91 6.15
N HIS A 214 7.85 7.73 7.20
CA HIS A 214 8.76 8.86 7.34
C HIS A 214 10.17 8.33 7.60
N PRO A 215 11.20 8.79 6.85
CA PRO A 215 12.56 8.23 6.95
C PRO A 215 13.27 8.54 8.28
N LYS A 216 12.79 9.52 9.01
CA LYS A 216 13.31 9.93 10.32
C LYS A 216 12.14 10.29 11.25
N PRO A 217 11.43 9.28 11.80
CA PRO A 217 10.20 9.50 12.56
C PRO A 217 10.46 10.01 14.00
N LEU A 218 11.71 9.96 14.48
CA LEU A 218 12.16 10.35 15.82
C LEU A 218 13.38 11.26 15.75
#